data_e48151b6b540c0bfea44851fc391e24d
#
_entry.id   e48151b6b540c0bfea44851fc391e24d
#
_cell.length_a   1.000
_cell.length_b   1.000
_cell.length_c   1.000
_cell.angle_alpha   90.00
_cell.angle_beta   90.00
_cell.angle_gamma   90.00
#
_symmetry.space_group_name_H-M   'P 1'
#
loop_
_entity.id
_entity.type
_entity.pdbx_description
1 polymer ?
#
loop_
_entity_poly.entity_id
_entity_poly.type
_entity_poly.pdbx_seq_one_letter_code
_entity_poly.pdbx_strand_id
1 'polypeptide(L)'
;MTSRQQLRARYPAILAHASLSYCDGWAGIMEALCERLQFHSDHNAMPPVEITQAKEKHGELSVLFSGGNDHAHGLVDMAEALSARTCELCGKPGELSEGDVLQTRCTEHR
;
A
#
# COMPACT_ATOMS: atom_id res chain seq x y z
N MET A 1 3.09 11.94 -8.78
CA MET A 1 3.07 10.82 -7.82
C MET A 1 2.83 11.38 -6.42
N THR A 2 1.88 10.82 -5.69
CA THR A 2 1.51 11.30 -4.35
C THR A 2 2.57 10.90 -3.33
N SER A 3 3.18 11.87 -2.65
CA SER A 3 4.13 11.57 -1.59
C SER A 3 3.43 10.97 -0.36
N ARG A 4 4.22 10.32 0.51
CA ARG A 4 3.69 9.79 1.77
C ARG A 4 3.08 10.88 2.64
N GLN A 5 3.71 12.06 2.66
CA GLN A 5 3.22 13.19 3.43
C GLN A 5 1.89 13.73 2.88
N GLN A 6 1.77 13.83 1.54
CA GLN A 6 0.52 14.25 0.90
C GLN A 6 -0.58 13.23 1.13
N LEU A 7 -0.26 11.95 1.09
CA LEU A 7 -1.23 10.89 1.33
C LEU A 7 -1.76 10.95 2.76
N ARG A 8 -0.88 11.13 3.73
CA ARG A 8 -1.27 11.28 5.14
C ARG A 8 -2.19 12.48 5.34
N ALA A 9 -1.90 13.59 4.68
CA ALA A 9 -2.72 14.80 4.77
C ALA A 9 -4.11 14.60 4.16
N ARG A 10 -4.20 13.79 3.10
CA ARG A 10 -5.47 13.52 2.40
C ARG A 10 -6.34 12.52 3.17
N TYR A 11 -5.73 11.56 3.85
CA TYR A 11 -6.45 10.49 4.58
C TYR A 11 -6.03 10.45 6.06
N PRO A 12 -6.31 11.53 6.81
CA PRO A 12 -5.84 11.62 8.19
C PRO A 12 -6.47 10.58 9.11
N ALA A 13 -7.72 10.19 8.88
CA ALA A 13 -8.37 9.18 9.73
C ALA A 13 -7.71 7.80 9.57
N ILE A 14 -7.21 7.49 8.38
CA ILE A 14 -6.60 6.19 8.09
C ILE A 14 -5.11 6.19 8.48
N LEU A 15 -4.41 7.30 8.24
CA LEU A 15 -2.95 7.34 8.29
C LEU A 15 -2.35 8.21 9.39
N ALA A 16 -3.17 8.78 10.30
CA ALA A 16 -2.68 9.71 11.31
C ALA A 16 -1.51 9.14 12.14
N HIS A 17 -1.57 7.85 12.45
CA HIS A 17 -0.58 7.18 13.29
C HIS A 17 0.24 6.13 12.54
N ALA A 18 0.12 6.11 11.21
CA ALA A 18 0.80 5.09 10.41
C ALA A 18 2.28 5.38 10.22
N SER A 19 3.10 4.33 10.32
CA SER A 19 4.49 4.36 9.87
C SER A 19 4.50 3.98 8.40
N LEU A 20 5.01 4.86 7.53
CA LEU A 20 5.04 4.65 6.08
C LEU A 20 6.50 4.52 5.63
N SER A 21 6.92 3.29 5.30
CA SER A 21 8.32 2.96 4.98
C SER A 21 8.41 2.15 3.69
N TYR A 22 7.92 2.72 2.60
CA TYR A 22 7.99 2.12 1.27
C TYR A 22 8.52 3.14 0.27
N CYS A 23 9.02 2.66 -0.87
CA CYS A 23 9.53 3.56 -1.91
C CYS A 23 8.39 4.12 -2.77
N ASP A 24 8.68 5.22 -3.46
CA ASP A 24 7.67 5.99 -4.19
C ASP A 24 6.98 5.22 -5.32
N GLY A 25 7.57 4.14 -5.81
CA GLY A 25 6.94 3.32 -6.85
C GLY A 25 5.63 2.70 -6.43
N TRP A 26 5.39 2.54 -5.14
CA TRP A 26 4.13 2.00 -4.61
C TRP A 26 3.14 3.08 -4.18
N ALA A 27 3.43 4.36 -4.43
CA ALA A 27 2.56 5.46 -4.03
C ALA A 27 1.15 5.33 -4.62
N GLY A 28 1.04 4.93 -5.89
CA GLY A 28 -0.26 4.74 -6.55
C GLY A 28 -1.08 3.63 -5.92
N ILE A 29 -0.44 2.54 -5.50
CA ILE A 29 -1.11 1.43 -4.81
C ILE A 29 -1.67 1.91 -3.47
N MET A 30 -0.87 2.62 -2.69
CA MET A 30 -1.30 3.15 -1.39
C MET A 30 -2.40 4.18 -1.54
N GLU A 31 -2.33 5.02 -2.56
CA GLU A 31 -3.37 6.01 -2.85
C GLU A 31 -4.70 5.32 -3.17
N ALA A 32 -4.68 4.31 -4.03
CA ALA A 32 -5.88 3.54 -4.37
C ALA A 32 -6.44 2.81 -3.16
N LEU A 33 -5.57 2.20 -2.34
CA LEU A 33 -6.00 1.50 -1.14
C LEU A 33 -6.71 2.45 -0.16
N CYS A 34 -6.10 3.59 0.15
CA CYS A 34 -6.70 4.55 1.07
C CYS A 34 -8.01 5.12 0.53
N GLU A 35 -8.07 5.39 -0.77
CA GLU A 35 -9.29 5.89 -1.41
C GLU A 35 -10.43 4.87 -1.29
N ARG A 36 -10.15 3.59 -1.54
CA ARG A 36 -11.18 2.55 -1.41
C ARG A 36 -11.59 2.28 0.03
N LEU A 37 -10.66 2.28 0.96
CA LEU A 37 -10.97 2.13 2.38
C LEU A 37 -11.88 3.27 2.87
N GLN A 38 -11.55 4.51 2.49
CA GLN A 38 -12.35 5.67 2.88
C GLN A 38 -13.73 5.62 2.23
N PHE A 39 -13.79 5.28 0.94
CA PHE A 39 -15.05 5.18 0.21
C PHE A 39 -16.01 4.19 0.87
N HIS A 40 -15.53 3.00 1.22
CA HIS A 40 -16.40 1.97 1.80
C HIS A 40 -16.80 2.29 3.23
N SER A 41 -15.95 2.98 4.00
CA SER A 41 -16.33 3.47 5.33
C SER A 41 -17.41 4.55 5.24
N ASP A 42 -17.32 5.42 4.24
CA ASP A 42 -18.27 6.53 4.08
C ASP A 42 -19.62 6.08 3.50
N HIS A 43 -19.63 5.08 2.62
CA HIS A 43 -20.80 4.77 1.80
C HIS A 43 -21.37 3.36 2.00
N ASN A 44 -20.57 2.42 2.51
CA ASN A 44 -20.98 1.00 2.56
C ASN A 44 -20.90 0.41 3.97
N ALA A 45 -20.98 1.26 4.98
CA ALA A 45 -21.02 0.84 6.39
C ALA A 45 -19.83 -0.02 6.83
N MET A 46 -18.69 0.08 6.16
CA MET A 46 -17.48 -0.60 6.61
C MET A 46 -16.95 0.13 7.84
N PRO A 47 -16.66 -0.57 8.95
CA PRO A 47 -16.05 0.08 10.11
C PRO A 47 -14.75 0.81 9.71
N PRO A 48 -14.46 1.98 10.31
CA PRO A 48 -13.25 2.72 9.98
C PRO A 48 -11.99 1.89 10.15
N VAL A 49 -11.03 2.09 9.24
CA VAL A 49 -9.73 1.42 9.24
C VAL A 49 -8.64 2.40 9.64
N GLU A 50 -7.76 1.98 10.52
CA GLU A 50 -6.53 2.70 10.81
C GLU A 50 -5.34 1.83 10.41
N ILE A 51 -4.53 2.34 9.48
CA ILE A 51 -3.28 1.67 9.12
C ILE A 51 -2.24 2.05 10.17
N THR A 52 -1.59 1.05 10.73
CA THR A 52 -0.53 1.26 11.72
C THR A 52 0.85 1.25 11.07
N GLN A 53 1.02 0.46 10.00
CA GLN A 53 2.28 0.35 9.31
C GLN A 53 2.05 -0.05 7.87
N ALA A 54 2.78 0.58 6.94
CA ALA A 54 2.88 0.15 5.55
C ALA A 54 4.34 0.21 5.16
N LYS A 55 4.94 -0.94 4.86
CA LYS A 55 6.38 -1.01 4.60
C LYS A 55 6.70 -2.07 3.55
N GLU A 56 7.91 -1.97 3.01
CA GLU A 56 8.49 -3.04 2.20
C GLU A 56 8.89 -4.21 3.11
N LYS A 57 8.55 -5.42 2.70
CA LYS A 57 8.91 -6.63 3.41
C LYS A 57 9.12 -7.76 2.41
N HIS A 58 10.35 -8.23 2.28
CA HIS A 58 10.69 -9.31 1.35
C HIS A 58 10.30 -9.01 -0.10
N GLY A 59 10.42 -7.75 -0.51
CA GLY A 59 10.11 -7.33 -1.88
C GLY A 59 8.66 -6.97 -2.13
N GLU A 60 7.80 -7.10 -1.15
CA GLU A 60 6.37 -6.79 -1.27
C GLU A 60 5.94 -5.75 -0.24
N LEU A 61 4.84 -5.07 -0.53
CA LEU A 61 4.21 -4.18 0.44
C LEU A 61 3.56 -5.01 1.55
N SER A 62 3.77 -4.61 2.78
CA SER A 62 3.11 -5.20 3.94
C SER A 62 2.34 -4.11 4.67
N VAL A 63 1.03 -4.29 4.84
CA VAL A 63 0.17 -3.32 5.50
C VAL A 63 -0.44 -3.94 6.74
N LEU A 64 -0.16 -3.34 7.90
CA LEU A 64 -0.80 -3.69 9.15
C LEU A 64 -1.84 -2.65 9.49
N PHE A 65 -3.02 -3.08 9.90
CA PHE A 65 -4.13 -2.19 10.18
C PHE A 65 -5.05 -2.75 11.27
N SER A 66 -5.88 -1.89 11.83
CA SER A 66 -6.94 -2.26 12.75
C SER A 66 -8.27 -1.71 12.24
N GLY A 67 -9.37 -2.26 12.75
CA GLY A 67 -10.71 -1.90 12.28
C GLY A 67 -11.08 -2.61 10.99
N GLY A 68 -12.11 -2.07 10.32
CA GLY A 68 -12.58 -2.66 9.08
C GLY A 68 -13.33 -3.97 9.26
N ASN A 69 -13.43 -4.72 8.18
CA ASN A 69 -14.10 -6.02 8.12
C ASN A 69 -13.40 -6.87 7.04
N ASP A 70 -14.02 -7.97 6.62
CA ASP A 70 -13.45 -8.84 5.59
C ASP A 70 -13.20 -8.11 4.27
N HIS A 71 -14.01 -7.10 3.94
CA HIS A 71 -13.80 -6.30 2.74
C HIS A 71 -12.47 -5.53 2.84
N ALA A 72 -12.18 -4.96 4.01
CA ALA A 72 -10.90 -4.27 4.22
C ALA A 72 -9.71 -5.22 4.07
N HIS A 73 -9.82 -6.44 4.61
CA HIS A 73 -8.78 -7.45 4.44
C HIS A 73 -8.56 -7.80 2.97
N GLY A 74 -9.65 -7.91 2.19
CA GLY A 74 -9.55 -8.17 0.76
C GLY A 74 -8.88 -7.04 -0.01
N LEU A 75 -9.18 -5.79 0.33
CA LEU A 75 -8.54 -4.63 -0.29
C LEU A 75 -7.05 -4.59 0.01
N VAL A 76 -6.66 -4.83 1.25
CA VAL A 76 -5.25 -4.88 1.65
C VAL A 76 -4.53 -6.03 0.94
N ASP A 77 -5.15 -7.20 0.90
CA ASP A 77 -4.56 -8.35 0.20
C ASP A 77 -4.30 -8.04 -1.27
N MET A 78 -5.25 -7.40 -1.95
CA MET A 78 -5.06 -7.02 -3.35
C MET A 78 -3.93 -6.00 -3.50
N ALA A 79 -3.85 -5.01 -2.60
CA ALA A 79 -2.78 -4.02 -2.65
C ALA A 79 -1.41 -4.68 -2.50
N GLU A 80 -1.29 -5.62 -1.57
CA GLU A 80 -0.05 -6.37 -1.36
C GLU A 80 0.30 -7.22 -2.58
N ALA A 81 -0.69 -7.88 -3.18
CA ALA A 81 -0.48 -8.68 -4.38
C ALA A 81 -0.01 -7.81 -5.57
N LEU A 82 -0.60 -6.63 -5.74
CA LEU A 82 -0.20 -5.70 -6.80
C LEU A 82 1.23 -5.20 -6.61
N SER A 83 1.68 -5.03 -5.37
CA SER A 83 3.03 -4.56 -5.09
C SER A 83 4.10 -5.52 -5.61
N ALA A 84 3.82 -6.83 -5.63
CA ALA A 84 4.74 -7.85 -6.15
C ALA A 84 4.85 -7.81 -7.69
N ARG A 85 4.04 -6.97 -8.34
CA ARG A 85 4.03 -6.79 -9.80
C ARG A 85 4.34 -5.36 -10.21
N THR A 86 4.72 -4.51 -9.25
CA THR A 86 4.94 -3.08 -9.46
C THR A 86 6.32 -2.72 -8.95
N CYS A 87 7.15 -2.13 -9.82
CA CYS A 87 8.49 -1.70 -9.42
C CYS A 87 8.39 -0.74 -8.23
N GLU A 88 9.07 -1.08 -7.15
CA GLU A 88 9.02 -0.29 -5.92
C GLU A 88 9.66 1.10 -6.07
N LEU A 89 10.50 1.29 -7.11
CA LEU A 89 11.19 2.56 -7.33
C LEU A 89 10.41 3.51 -8.24
N CYS A 90 9.79 3.00 -9.32
CA CYS A 90 9.19 3.87 -10.33
C CYS A 90 7.71 3.62 -10.62
N GLY A 91 7.13 2.52 -10.11
CA GLY A 91 5.71 2.23 -10.33
C GLY A 91 5.38 1.57 -11.66
N LYS A 92 6.37 1.32 -12.52
CA LYS A 92 6.14 0.55 -13.74
C LYS A 92 5.95 -0.92 -13.42
N PRO A 93 5.39 -1.72 -14.34
CA PRO A 93 5.31 -3.17 -14.13
C PRO A 93 6.69 -3.75 -13.80
N GLY A 94 6.71 -4.63 -12.80
CA GLY A 94 7.95 -5.24 -12.33
C GLY A 94 7.75 -6.68 -11.94
N GLU A 95 8.82 -7.33 -11.54
CA GLU A 95 8.81 -8.72 -11.09
C GLU A 95 9.58 -8.83 -9.78
N LEU A 96 9.12 -9.73 -8.93
CA LEU A 96 9.82 -10.09 -7.71
C LEU A 96 11.10 -10.84 -8.10
N SER A 97 12.22 -10.38 -7.57
CA SER A 97 13.52 -11.00 -7.86
C SER A 97 13.65 -12.36 -7.18
N GLU A 98 14.53 -13.21 -7.71
CA GLU A 98 14.95 -14.43 -7.07
C GLU A 98 16.30 -14.19 -6.40
N GLY A 99 16.62 -14.97 -5.37
CA GLY A 99 17.90 -14.90 -4.67
C GLY A 99 17.76 -14.46 -3.22
N ASP A 100 18.89 -14.01 -2.64
CA ASP A 100 18.96 -13.74 -1.19
C ASP A 100 18.27 -12.44 -0.79
N VAL A 101 18.23 -11.46 -1.70
CA VAL A 101 17.57 -10.18 -1.45
C VAL A 101 16.36 -10.09 -2.36
N LEU A 102 15.16 -10.11 -1.77
CA LEU A 102 13.92 -10.04 -2.53
C LEU A 102 13.54 -8.57 -2.77
N GLN A 103 13.35 -8.22 -4.04
CA GLN A 103 12.96 -6.88 -4.47
C GLN A 103 12.03 -7.01 -5.66
N THR A 104 11.05 -6.12 -5.78
CA THR A 104 10.21 -6.04 -6.97
C THR A 104 10.69 -4.87 -7.81
N ARG A 105 11.20 -5.15 -8.98
CA ARG A 105 11.83 -4.16 -9.86
C ARG A 105 11.43 -4.35 -11.31
N CYS A 106 11.36 -3.25 -12.04
CA CYS A 106 11.22 -3.28 -13.51
C CYS A 106 12.57 -3.57 -14.16
N THR A 107 12.56 -3.71 -15.50
CA THR A 107 13.79 -4.01 -16.23
C THR A 107 14.85 -2.92 -16.11
N GLU A 108 14.45 -1.66 -15.87
CA GLU A 108 15.37 -0.53 -15.74
C GLU A 108 16.04 -0.45 -14.36
N HIS A 109 15.47 -1.12 -13.36
CA HIS A 109 15.90 -1.00 -11.96
C HIS A 109 16.40 -2.32 -11.36
N ARG A 110 16.64 -3.30 -12.18
CA ARG A 110 17.21 -4.57 -11.74
C ARG A 110 18.70 -4.52 -11.55
#